data_407536a943648014edb2d9dfa4adc710
#
_entry.id   407536a943648014edb2d9dfa4adc710
#
_cell.length_a   1.000
_cell.length_b   1.000
_cell.length_c   1.000
_cell.angle_alpha   90.00
_cell.angle_beta   90.00
_cell.angle_gamma   90.00
#
_symmetry.space_group_name_H-M   'P 1'
#
loop_
_entity.id
_entity.type
_entity.pdbx_description
1 polymer ?
#
loop_
_entity_poly.entity_id
_entity_poly.type
_entity_poly.pdbx_seq_one_letter_code
_entity_poly.pdbx_strand_id
1 'polypeptide(L)'
;MRRFPLFFLACALLLVPQGAADACTNVIISRGASADGSCMVSYAADSHLLFGELYFHKAADWKPGARLNIIEWDTYKPLGDIAQVAHTYQTVGNMNEHQLIIGETTWGGREEQVNPDGIMDYGSLIYVTLQRARTAREAIETIVALANEYGYPSEGHFREFDNFEHQEA
;
A
#
# COMPACT_ATOMS: atom_id res chain seq x y z
N MET A 1 -35.31 -19.46 -41.08
CA MET A 1 -34.35 -19.82 -40.02
C MET A 1 -34.06 -18.60 -39.19
N ARG A 2 -34.53 -18.57 -37.93
CA ARG A 2 -34.51 -17.39 -37.04
C ARG A 2 -33.14 -17.28 -36.36
N ARG A 3 -32.35 -16.24 -36.72
CA ARG A 3 -31.03 -15.92 -36.14
C ARG A 3 -31.09 -14.73 -35.18
N PHE A 4 -32.20 -14.50 -34.49
CA PHE A 4 -32.44 -13.33 -33.66
C PHE A 4 -32.13 -13.43 -32.13
N PRO A 5 -31.92 -14.59 -31.50
CA PRO A 5 -31.72 -14.58 -30.04
C PRO A 5 -30.29 -14.35 -29.56
N LEU A 6 -29.27 -14.59 -30.42
CA LEU A 6 -27.88 -14.45 -29.95
C LEU A 6 -27.42 -13.00 -29.82
N PHE A 7 -27.95 -12.11 -30.65
CA PHE A 7 -27.57 -10.68 -30.62
C PHE A 7 -28.16 -9.95 -29.40
N PHE A 8 -29.37 -10.32 -29.00
CA PHE A 8 -30.01 -9.78 -27.79
C PHE A 8 -29.36 -10.27 -26.49
N LEU A 9 -28.85 -11.49 -26.47
CA LEU A 9 -28.15 -12.03 -25.33
C LEU A 9 -26.76 -11.37 -25.12
N ALA A 10 -26.06 -11.05 -26.22
CA ALA A 10 -24.79 -10.33 -26.16
C ALA A 10 -24.95 -8.87 -25.71
N CYS A 11 -26.01 -8.18 -26.09
CA CYS A 11 -26.30 -6.81 -25.63
C CYS A 11 -26.79 -6.78 -24.17
N ALA A 12 -27.46 -7.81 -23.69
CA ALA A 12 -27.91 -7.88 -22.29
C ALA A 12 -26.75 -8.10 -21.31
N LEU A 13 -25.67 -8.74 -21.76
CA LEU A 13 -24.45 -8.89 -20.94
C LEU A 13 -23.63 -7.59 -20.78
N LEU A 14 -23.86 -6.61 -21.66
CA LEU A 14 -23.20 -5.29 -21.57
C LEU A 14 -23.94 -4.29 -20.66
N LEU A 15 -25.11 -4.68 -20.15
CA LEU A 15 -25.93 -3.84 -19.25
C LEU A 15 -25.88 -4.28 -17.77
N VAL A 16 -25.02 -5.22 -17.43
CA VAL A 16 -24.73 -5.46 -16.02
C VAL A 16 -24.04 -4.19 -15.50
N PRO A 17 -24.64 -3.46 -14.53
CA PRO A 17 -23.92 -2.36 -13.91
C PRO A 17 -22.65 -2.95 -13.33
N GLN A 18 -21.53 -2.63 -13.97
CA GLN A 18 -20.23 -2.86 -13.37
C GLN A 18 -20.18 -1.88 -12.20
N GLY A 19 -20.46 -2.36 -11.00
CA GLY A 19 -20.07 -1.63 -9.82
C GLY A 19 -18.59 -1.30 -10.00
N ALA A 20 -18.25 -0.02 -9.94
CA ALA A 20 -16.88 0.38 -9.90
C ALA A 20 -16.26 -0.39 -8.72
N ALA A 21 -15.35 -1.28 -9.00
CA ALA A 21 -14.53 -1.86 -7.97
C ALA A 21 -13.51 -0.78 -7.62
N ASP A 22 -13.78 -0.03 -6.56
CA ASP A 22 -12.78 0.85 -5.96
C ASP A 22 -11.77 -0.04 -5.25
N ALA A 23 -10.79 -0.51 -6.00
CA ALA A 23 -9.73 -1.37 -5.46
C ALA A 23 -8.47 -1.22 -6.28
N CYS A 24 -7.34 -1.07 -5.60
CA CYS A 24 -6.02 -1.05 -6.22
C CYS A 24 -5.77 -2.32 -7.03
N THR A 25 -5.05 -2.19 -8.14
CA THR A 25 -4.73 -3.32 -9.01
C THR A 25 -3.23 -3.57 -9.00
N ASN A 26 -2.86 -4.80 -8.66
CA ASN A 26 -1.48 -5.25 -8.66
C ASN A 26 -1.25 -6.40 -9.64
N VAL A 27 -0.12 -6.38 -10.33
CA VAL A 27 0.34 -7.50 -11.16
C VAL A 27 1.75 -7.89 -10.72
N ILE A 28 1.95 -9.16 -10.41
CA ILE A 28 3.25 -9.73 -10.07
C ILE A 28 3.64 -10.74 -11.15
N ILE A 29 4.79 -10.52 -11.78
CA ILE A 29 5.37 -11.42 -12.77
C ILE A 29 6.59 -12.09 -12.16
N SER A 30 6.53 -13.40 -12.01
CA SER A 30 7.64 -14.19 -11.48
C SER A 30 8.73 -14.41 -12.54
N ARG A 31 9.93 -14.81 -12.08
CA ARG A 31 11.06 -15.14 -12.98
C ARG A 31 10.71 -16.17 -14.05
N GLY A 32 9.87 -17.15 -13.73
CA GLY A 32 9.47 -18.18 -14.67
C GLY A 32 8.46 -17.72 -15.73
N ALA A 33 7.82 -16.58 -15.52
CA ALA A 33 6.83 -15.99 -16.43
C ALA A 33 7.41 -14.83 -17.27
N SER A 34 8.58 -14.30 -16.91
CA SER A 34 9.24 -13.23 -17.66
C SER A 34 10.15 -13.77 -18.75
N ALA A 35 10.35 -13.00 -19.83
CA ALA A 35 11.17 -13.40 -20.96
C ALA A 35 12.68 -13.41 -20.65
N ASP A 36 13.11 -12.61 -19.69
CA ASP A 36 14.51 -12.38 -19.33
C ASP A 36 14.89 -12.88 -17.92
N GLY A 37 13.94 -13.54 -17.24
CA GLY A 37 14.13 -14.03 -15.87
C GLY A 37 14.06 -12.94 -14.80
N SER A 38 13.58 -11.74 -15.11
CA SER A 38 13.32 -10.69 -14.12
C SER A 38 12.04 -10.97 -13.32
N CYS A 39 11.93 -10.36 -12.13
CA CYS A 39 10.67 -10.21 -11.44
C CYS A 39 10.15 -8.80 -11.68
N MET A 40 8.86 -8.67 -11.97
CA MET A 40 8.23 -7.37 -12.17
C MET A 40 6.99 -7.25 -11.29
N VAL A 41 6.77 -6.06 -10.77
CA VAL A 41 5.56 -5.71 -10.00
C VAL A 41 5.02 -4.42 -10.58
N SER A 42 3.73 -4.39 -10.87
CA SER A 42 3.00 -3.13 -11.08
C SER A 42 2.06 -2.91 -9.91
N TYR A 43 1.92 -1.65 -9.53
CA TYR A 43 1.02 -1.21 -8.50
C TYR A 43 0.28 0.03 -9.00
N ALA A 44 -1.04 -0.04 -9.04
CA ALA A 44 -1.92 1.07 -9.37
C ALA A 44 -2.79 1.35 -8.16
N ALA A 45 -2.55 2.48 -7.50
CA ALA A 45 -3.40 2.98 -6.43
C ALA A 45 -4.58 3.73 -7.05
N ASP A 46 -5.78 3.27 -6.79
CA ASP A 46 -7.01 3.95 -7.20
C ASP A 46 -7.40 4.91 -6.08
N SER A 47 -7.04 6.18 -6.22
CA SER A 47 -7.32 7.22 -5.22
C SER A 47 -7.89 8.47 -5.87
N HIS A 48 -8.81 9.12 -5.19
CA HIS A 48 -9.33 10.43 -5.58
C HIS A 48 -8.47 11.61 -5.12
N LEU A 49 -7.51 11.36 -4.22
CA LEU A 49 -6.73 12.38 -3.54
C LEU A 49 -5.24 12.31 -3.84
N LEU A 50 -4.71 11.10 -4.07
CA LEU A 50 -3.28 10.91 -4.31
C LEU A 50 -2.94 11.19 -5.77
N PHE A 51 -1.83 11.89 -5.98
CA PHE A 51 -1.24 12.08 -7.28
C PHE A 51 -0.05 11.15 -7.45
N GLY A 52 0.12 10.59 -8.65
CA GLY A 52 1.29 9.77 -8.96
C GLY A 52 2.57 10.62 -8.94
N GLU A 53 3.29 10.58 -7.86
CA GLU A 53 4.60 11.22 -7.70
C GLU A 53 5.71 10.17 -7.60
N LEU A 54 6.90 10.52 -8.05
CA LEU A 54 8.07 9.69 -7.87
C LEU A 54 8.81 10.14 -6.61
N TYR A 55 8.44 9.57 -5.48
CA TYR A 55 9.09 9.86 -4.20
C TYR A 55 10.51 9.29 -4.17
N PHE A 56 11.45 10.12 -3.75
CA PHE A 56 12.85 9.73 -3.60
C PHE A 56 13.35 10.06 -2.21
N HIS A 57 13.82 9.04 -1.50
CA HIS A 57 14.47 9.19 -0.21
C HIS A 57 15.89 8.64 -0.29
N LYS A 58 16.86 9.48 -0.02
CA LYS A 58 18.27 9.09 -0.01
C LYS A 58 18.58 8.22 1.20
N ALA A 59 19.46 7.24 1.02
CA ALA A 59 20.05 6.49 2.13
C ALA A 59 20.71 7.44 3.13
N ALA A 60 20.58 7.15 4.43
CA ALA A 60 21.10 8.01 5.48
C ALA A 60 21.52 7.21 6.72
N ASP A 61 22.51 7.74 7.43
CA ASP A 61 22.94 7.26 8.75
C ASP A 61 22.36 8.18 9.83
N TRP A 62 21.85 7.57 10.89
CA TRP A 62 21.15 8.26 11.96
C TRP A 62 21.87 8.11 13.28
N LYS A 63 21.84 9.15 14.08
CA LYS A 63 22.44 9.12 15.42
C LYS A 63 21.63 8.21 16.36
N PRO A 64 22.28 7.60 17.36
CA PRO A 64 21.56 6.87 18.41
C PRO A 64 20.46 7.74 19.05
N GLY A 65 19.28 7.17 19.22
CA GLY A 65 18.11 7.88 19.76
C GLY A 65 17.35 8.75 18.77
N ALA A 66 17.70 8.76 17.49
CA ALA A 66 16.93 9.44 16.46
C ALA A 66 15.48 8.90 16.42
N ARG A 67 14.55 9.79 16.14
CA ARG A 67 13.13 9.48 15.99
C ARG A 67 12.69 9.76 14.58
N LEU A 68 11.74 8.99 14.07
CA LEU A 68 11.05 9.21 12.82
C LEU A 68 9.62 9.61 13.13
N ASN A 69 9.22 10.78 12.69
CA ASN A 69 7.83 11.20 12.77
C ASN A 69 7.01 10.48 11.69
N ILE A 70 5.92 9.86 12.11
CA ILE A 70 4.98 9.19 11.23
C ILE A 70 3.88 10.17 10.88
N ILE A 71 3.68 10.35 9.59
CA ILE A 71 2.66 11.21 9.02
C ILE A 71 1.76 10.33 8.19
N GLU A 72 0.49 10.35 8.47
CA GLU A 72 -0.52 9.61 7.73
C GLU A 72 -0.47 10.01 6.25
N TRP A 73 -0.48 8.99 5.40
CA TRP A 73 -0.16 9.16 3.99
C TRP A 73 -1.16 10.00 3.22
N ASP A 74 -2.45 9.79 3.45
CA ASP A 74 -3.50 10.43 2.66
C ASP A 74 -3.83 11.84 3.15
N THR A 75 -3.77 12.08 4.45
CA THR A 75 -4.22 13.33 5.06
C THR A 75 -3.10 14.22 5.56
N TYR A 76 -1.86 13.71 5.58
CA TYR A 76 -0.68 14.38 6.16
C TYR A 76 -0.80 14.67 7.65
N LYS A 77 -1.69 13.97 8.35
CA LYS A 77 -1.86 14.10 9.79
C LYS A 77 -0.68 13.48 10.54
N PRO A 78 -0.05 14.17 11.49
CA PRO A 78 0.94 13.54 12.37
C PRO A 78 0.29 12.48 13.26
N LEU A 79 0.79 11.25 13.19
CA LEU A 79 0.29 10.12 13.97
C LEU A 79 1.14 9.85 15.22
N GLY A 80 2.42 10.14 15.19
CA GLY A 80 3.34 9.92 16.28
C GLY A 80 4.77 9.74 15.82
N ASP A 81 5.63 9.24 16.70
CA ASP A 81 7.04 8.99 16.44
C ASP A 81 7.42 7.56 16.73
N ILE A 82 8.26 7.00 15.89
CA ILE A 82 8.87 5.69 16.11
C ILE A 82 10.38 5.81 16.26
N ALA A 83 11.04 4.78 16.79
CA ALA A 83 12.49 4.72 16.82
C ALA A 83 13.06 4.65 15.40
N GLN A 84 14.05 5.50 15.10
CA GLN A 84 14.75 5.42 13.83
C GLN A 84 15.89 4.40 13.92
N VAL A 85 16.08 3.64 12.85
CA VAL A 85 17.22 2.71 12.73
C VAL A 85 18.52 3.46 12.46
N ALA A 86 19.65 2.82 12.72
CA ALA A 86 20.97 3.47 12.55
C ALA A 86 21.26 3.82 11.07
N HIS A 87 20.72 3.04 10.14
CA HIS A 87 20.88 3.25 8.70
C HIS A 87 19.57 3.00 7.99
N THR A 88 19.21 3.89 7.06
CA THR A 88 18.05 3.72 6.17
C THR A 88 18.51 3.56 4.73
N TYR A 89 17.90 2.63 4.01
CA TYR A 89 18.18 2.40 2.58
C TYR A 89 17.54 3.47 1.72
N GLN A 90 18.15 3.71 0.57
CA GLN A 90 17.59 4.58 -0.46
C GLN A 90 16.32 3.96 -1.04
N THR A 91 15.29 4.79 -1.22
CA THR A 91 14.05 4.38 -1.87
C THR A 91 13.68 5.30 -3.02
N VAL A 92 13.03 4.73 -4.03
CA VAL A 92 12.41 5.47 -5.12
C VAL A 92 11.04 4.86 -5.41
N GLY A 93 9.99 5.66 -5.26
CA GLY A 93 8.64 5.11 -5.25
C GLY A 93 8.53 3.92 -4.31
N ASN A 94 7.92 2.85 -4.74
CA ASN A 94 7.70 1.62 -3.97
C ASN A 94 8.86 0.60 -4.05
N MET A 95 10.07 1.05 -4.35
CA MET A 95 11.27 0.20 -4.48
C MET A 95 12.44 0.77 -3.68
N ASN A 96 13.30 -0.10 -3.17
CA ASN A 96 14.58 0.31 -2.56
C ASN A 96 15.80 -0.12 -3.37
N GLU A 97 16.99 0.32 -2.95
CA GLU A 97 18.28 0.01 -3.60
C GLU A 97 18.65 -1.48 -3.64
N HIS A 98 17.99 -2.32 -2.87
CA HIS A 98 18.13 -3.77 -2.90
C HIS A 98 17.12 -4.45 -3.83
N GLN A 99 16.39 -3.69 -4.66
CA GLN A 99 15.35 -4.19 -5.56
C GLN A 99 14.17 -4.84 -4.82
N LEU A 100 13.98 -4.52 -3.55
CA LEU A 100 12.77 -4.86 -2.82
C LEU A 100 11.65 -3.93 -3.27
N ILE A 101 10.51 -4.50 -3.64
CA ILE A 101 9.29 -3.78 -4.04
C ILE A 101 8.19 -4.14 -3.06
N ILE A 102 7.46 -3.15 -2.60
CA ILE A 102 6.27 -3.31 -1.76
C ILE A 102 5.14 -2.51 -2.40
N GLY A 103 4.06 -3.18 -2.74
CA GLY A 103 2.77 -2.58 -3.12
C GLY A 103 1.72 -2.94 -2.09
N GLU A 104 0.56 -2.34 -2.19
CA GLU A 104 -0.59 -2.68 -1.38
C GLU A 104 -1.79 -3.00 -2.29
N THR A 105 -2.85 -3.52 -1.72
CA THR A 105 -4.13 -3.67 -2.37
C THR A 105 -5.23 -3.51 -1.33
N THR A 106 -6.26 -2.77 -1.69
CA THR A 106 -7.39 -2.52 -0.82
C THR A 106 -8.17 -3.81 -0.57
N TRP A 107 -8.49 -4.09 0.66
CA TRP A 107 -9.36 -5.18 1.04
C TRP A 107 -10.06 -4.89 2.37
N GLY A 108 -11.25 -5.43 2.56
CA GLY A 108 -11.98 -5.32 3.83
C GLY A 108 -11.42 -6.28 4.87
N GLY A 109 -11.00 -5.75 6.01
CA GLY A 109 -10.54 -6.51 7.16
C GLY A 109 -11.67 -6.83 8.15
N ARG A 110 -11.29 -7.28 9.33
CA ARG A 110 -12.20 -7.51 10.45
C ARG A 110 -12.24 -6.26 11.32
N GLU A 111 -13.43 -5.69 11.49
CA GLU A 111 -13.61 -4.46 12.29
C GLU A 111 -13.09 -4.59 13.73
N GLU A 112 -13.20 -5.77 14.31
CA GLU A 112 -12.71 -6.02 15.67
C GLU A 112 -11.17 -5.97 15.81
N GLN A 113 -10.45 -5.95 14.69
CA GLN A 113 -8.98 -5.86 14.66
C GLN A 113 -8.48 -4.43 14.42
N VAL A 114 -9.37 -3.49 14.18
CA VAL A 114 -9.01 -2.07 14.03
C VAL A 114 -8.43 -1.55 15.34
N ASN A 115 -7.24 -0.97 15.26
CA ASN A 115 -6.61 -0.30 16.40
C ASN A 115 -6.60 1.22 16.17
N PRO A 116 -7.61 1.96 16.68
CA PRO A 116 -7.70 3.40 16.43
C PRO A 116 -6.57 4.22 17.06
N ASP A 117 -5.80 3.63 17.96
CA ASP A 117 -4.62 4.24 18.59
C ASP A 117 -3.31 3.87 17.87
N GLY A 118 -3.40 3.05 16.82
CA GLY A 118 -2.25 2.70 15.99
C GLY A 118 -1.71 3.92 15.25
N ILE A 119 -0.40 3.90 14.98
CA ILE A 119 0.27 5.01 14.29
C ILE A 119 0.99 4.60 13.00
N MET A 120 0.91 3.33 12.63
CA MET A 120 1.53 2.82 11.39
C MET A 120 0.45 2.60 10.34
N ASP A 121 0.13 3.63 9.55
CA ASP A 121 -0.74 3.52 8.39
C ASP A 121 -0.08 2.71 7.25
N TYR A 122 -0.85 2.35 6.21
CA TYR A 122 -0.36 1.51 5.11
C TYR A 122 0.85 2.11 4.40
N GLY A 123 0.80 3.41 4.08
CA GLY A 123 1.88 4.10 3.40
C GLY A 123 3.14 4.16 4.24
N SER A 124 3.01 4.47 5.53
CA SER A 124 4.14 4.44 6.47
C SER A 124 4.73 3.03 6.63
N LEU A 125 3.90 1.97 6.68
CA LEU A 125 4.39 0.59 6.68
C LEU A 125 5.22 0.27 5.44
N ILE A 126 4.78 0.70 4.24
CA ILE A 126 5.53 0.51 2.99
C ILE A 126 6.88 1.22 3.06
N TYR A 127 6.88 2.54 3.34
CA TYR A 127 8.09 3.34 3.29
C TYR A 127 9.11 2.99 4.36
N VAL A 128 8.64 2.85 5.61
CA VAL A 128 9.51 2.49 6.73
C VAL A 128 10.13 1.10 6.50
N THR A 129 9.36 0.18 5.96
CA THR A 129 9.87 -1.17 5.64
C THR A 129 10.86 -1.14 4.50
N LEU A 130 10.60 -0.41 3.41
CA LEU A 130 11.56 -0.25 2.31
C LEU A 130 12.89 0.34 2.77
N GLN A 131 12.87 1.24 3.74
CA GLN A 131 14.08 1.82 4.32
C GLN A 131 14.85 0.89 5.25
N ARG A 132 14.28 -0.26 5.66
CA ARG A 132 14.83 -1.13 6.72
C ARG A 132 15.08 -2.56 6.27
N ALA A 133 14.41 -3.03 5.22
CA ALA A 133 14.47 -4.42 4.76
C ALA A 133 15.18 -4.53 3.40
N ARG A 134 15.87 -5.65 3.19
CA ARG A 134 16.63 -5.96 1.97
C ARG A 134 15.95 -7.04 1.13
N THR A 135 15.13 -7.86 1.75
CA THR A 135 14.48 -9.00 1.11
C THR A 135 12.98 -9.01 1.44
N ALA A 136 12.18 -9.69 0.64
CA ALA A 136 10.75 -9.83 0.89
C ALA A 136 10.45 -10.49 2.25
N ARG A 137 11.28 -11.42 2.71
CA ARG A 137 11.12 -12.05 4.04
C ARG A 137 11.38 -11.06 5.16
N GLU A 138 12.49 -10.33 5.10
CA GLU A 138 12.80 -9.25 6.07
C GLU A 138 11.71 -8.18 6.06
N ALA A 139 11.13 -7.87 4.89
CA ALA A 139 10.02 -6.93 4.79
C ALA A 139 8.78 -7.40 5.56
N ILE A 140 8.38 -8.65 5.39
CA ILE A 140 7.26 -9.24 6.14
C ILE A 140 7.52 -9.19 7.64
N GLU A 141 8.71 -9.59 8.07
CA GLU A 141 9.12 -9.58 9.49
C GLU A 141 9.12 -8.15 10.05
N THR A 142 9.59 -7.18 9.27
CA THR A 142 9.60 -5.76 9.64
C THR A 142 8.19 -5.19 9.76
N ILE A 143 7.30 -5.47 8.80
CA ILE A 143 5.90 -5.03 8.83
C ILE A 143 5.20 -5.60 10.07
N VAL A 144 5.36 -6.90 10.33
CA VAL A 144 4.76 -7.56 11.49
C VAL A 144 5.28 -6.94 12.80
N ALA A 145 6.59 -6.68 12.89
CA ALA A 145 7.18 -6.07 14.08
C ALA A 145 6.64 -4.63 14.31
N LEU A 146 6.58 -3.82 13.25
CA LEU A 146 6.07 -2.45 13.32
C LEU A 146 4.58 -2.42 13.69
N ALA A 147 3.77 -3.27 13.08
CA ALA A 147 2.35 -3.35 13.39
C ALA A 147 2.09 -3.82 14.83
N ASN A 148 2.88 -4.76 15.34
CA ASN A 148 2.77 -5.23 16.72
C ASN A 148 3.23 -4.19 17.75
N GLU A 149 4.27 -3.42 17.45
CA GLU A 149 4.84 -2.44 18.37
C GLU A 149 4.03 -1.13 18.39
N TYR A 150 3.60 -0.66 17.21
CA TYR A 150 3.02 0.67 17.05
C TYR A 150 1.54 0.66 16.67
N GLY A 151 0.98 -0.50 16.36
CA GLY A 151 -0.40 -0.65 15.93
C GLY A 151 -0.65 -0.20 14.50
N TYR A 152 -1.61 -0.88 13.85
CA TYR A 152 -2.14 -0.51 12.54
C TYR A 152 -3.56 0.04 12.71
N PRO A 153 -3.80 1.31 12.41
CA PRO A 153 -5.08 1.94 12.69
C PRO A 153 -6.18 1.52 11.72
N SER A 154 -5.84 0.88 10.60
CA SER A 154 -6.72 0.72 9.45
C SER A 154 -7.21 2.07 8.89
N GLU A 155 -7.12 2.28 7.60
CA GLU A 155 -7.68 3.50 7.02
C GLU A 155 -9.18 3.48 7.15
N GLY A 156 -9.74 4.66 7.32
CA GLY A 156 -11.16 4.80 7.35
C GLY A 156 -11.80 5.09 8.69
N HIS A 157 -11.08 4.98 9.73
CA HIS A 157 -11.60 5.26 11.06
C HIS A 157 -10.90 6.42 11.77
N PHE A 158 -10.29 7.33 11.02
CA PHE A 158 -9.79 8.57 11.58
C PHE A 158 -10.99 9.46 11.96
N ARG A 159 -11.35 9.44 13.21
CA ARG A 159 -12.54 10.07 13.81
C ARG A 159 -12.70 11.58 13.57
N GLU A 160 -11.73 12.22 12.94
CA GLU A 160 -11.74 13.68 12.74
C GLU A 160 -12.05 14.09 11.29
N PHE A 161 -12.32 13.13 10.41
CA PHE A 161 -12.67 13.41 9.02
C PHE A 161 -14.09 12.96 8.72
N ASP A 162 -15.06 13.69 9.22
CA ASP A 162 -16.50 13.45 8.99
C ASP A 162 -16.91 13.47 7.51
N ASN A 163 -15.97 13.73 6.60
CA ASN A 163 -16.23 13.84 5.17
C ASN A 163 -15.50 12.77 4.32
N PHE A 164 -14.72 11.89 4.91
CA PHE A 164 -14.12 10.77 4.20
C PHE A 164 -14.98 9.53 4.41
N GLU A 165 -15.96 9.34 3.52
CA GLU A 165 -16.87 8.20 3.60
C GLU A 165 -16.30 6.90 3.02
N HIS A 166 -15.14 6.96 2.40
CA HIS A 166 -14.55 5.81 1.72
C HIS A 166 -13.10 5.74 1.98
N GLN A 167 -12.82 4.74 2.65
CA GLN A 167 -11.53 4.55 3.13
C GLN A 167 -11.09 3.17 2.86
N GLU A 168 -9.96 3.16 2.31
CA GLU A 168 -9.26 1.99 1.90
C GLU A 168 -8.60 1.36 3.12
N ALA A 169 -8.95 0.14 3.40
CA ALA A 169 -8.35 -0.63 4.49
C ALA A 169 -7.37 -1.66 3.94
#